data_4ae04718ce53e96f7775adc8a8be0ecf
#
_entry.id   4ae04718ce53e96f7775adc8a8be0ecf
#
_cell.length_a   1.000
_cell.length_b   1.000
_cell.length_c   1.000
_cell.angle_alpha   90.00
_cell.angle_beta   90.00
_cell.angle_gamma   90.00
#
_symmetry.space_group_name_H-M   'P 1'
#
loop_
_entity.id
_entity.type
_entity.pdbx_description
1 polymer ?
#
loop_
_entity_poly.entity_id
_entity_poly.type
_entity_poly.pdbx_seq_one_letter_code
_entity_poly.pdbx_strand_id
1 'polypeptide(L)'
;LYWGEGRLTGWRRTAYNLLTRYQSRNKFFGHVEGHAYYWGDLCRDRIEYCRSFVFGEINTRKAWPLFPYHDPARPLVKFWYPSSEGSNRSRFCHTISERNQEQLEAEGGLCIMYTHFGHGYYDGSLDKRFIELMQRLAQRPGWFVPVGKVLDYIREQQPAATLTESARADLETRWLRH
;
A
#
# COMPACT_ATOMS: atom_id res chain seq x y z
N LEU A 1 -1.76 8.55 -9.82
CA LEU A 1 -2.25 9.92 -9.81
C LEU A 1 -1.17 10.89 -9.32
N TYR A 2 -0.72 10.76 -8.07
CA TYR A 2 0.32 11.62 -7.44
C TYR A 2 1.75 11.07 -7.59
N TRP A 3 2.00 10.25 -8.55
CA TRP A 3 3.28 9.56 -8.73
C TRP A 3 4.48 10.52 -8.82
N GLY A 4 4.33 11.60 -9.58
CA GLY A 4 5.41 12.58 -9.78
C GLY A 4 5.79 13.37 -8.54
N GLU A 5 4.90 13.47 -7.54
CA GLU A 5 5.19 14.16 -6.27
C GLU A 5 5.89 13.26 -5.25
N GLY A 6 5.86 11.94 -5.43
CA GLY A 6 6.32 10.99 -4.44
C GLY A 6 5.33 10.81 -3.28
N ARG A 7 5.78 10.08 -2.25
CA ARG A 7 4.93 9.73 -1.09
C ARG A 7 4.94 10.79 0.02
N LEU A 8 6.06 11.48 0.17
CA LEU A 8 6.28 12.45 1.24
C LEU A 8 5.76 13.84 0.88
N THR A 9 5.52 14.66 1.91
CA THR A 9 5.07 16.04 1.79
C THR A 9 6.06 17.03 2.41
N GLY A 10 5.91 18.32 2.09
CA GLY A 10 6.68 19.40 2.67
C GLY A 10 8.20 19.21 2.58
N TRP A 11 8.92 19.64 3.60
CA TRP A 11 10.39 19.56 3.66
C TRP A 11 10.94 18.13 3.61
N ARG A 12 10.19 17.15 4.13
CA ARG A 12 10.58 15.72 4.07
C ARG A 12 10.72 15.23 2.64
N ARG A 13 9.79 15.65 1.76
CA ARG A 13 9.88 15.36 0.32
C ARG A 13 11.17 15.90 -0.28
N THR A 14 11.49 17.14 0.00
CA THR A 14 12.70 17.80 -0.52
C THR A 14 13.96 17.10 -0.03
N ALA A 15 14.06 16.83 1.27
CA ALA A 15 15.21 16.14 1.86
C ALA A 15 15.37 14.71 1.31
N TYR A 16 14.29 13.94 1.23
CA TYR A 16 14.31 12.57 0.68
C TYR A 16 14.75 12.56 -0.78
N ASN A 17 14.19 13.45 -1.60
CA ASN A 17 14.53 13.55 -3.02
C ASN A 17 16.01 13.93 -3.22
N LEU A 18 16.54 14.80 -2.38
CA LEU A 18 17.95 15.19 -2.42
C LEU A 18 18.86 14.02 -2.03
N LEU A 19 18.56 13.33 -0.93
CA LEU A 19 19.36 12.22 -0.40
C LEU A 19 19.35 11.00 -1.32
N THR A 20 18.19 10.66 -1.86
CA THR A 20 18.02 9.47 -2.72
C THR A 20 18.30 9.74 -4.18
N ARG A 21 18.62 11.00 -4.54
CA ARG A 21 18.70 11.45 -5.94
C ARG A 21 17.46 11.06 -6.75
N TYR A 22 16.31 11.02 -6.08
CA TYR A 22 15.03 10.71 -6.69
C TYR A 22 14.72 11.79 -7.72
N GLN A 23 15.08 11.52 -8.95
CA GLN A 23 14.67 12.33 -10.08
C GLN A 23 13.41 11.68 -10.64
N SER A 24 12.29 12.38 -10.53
CA SER A 24 11.07 11.99 -11.22
C SER A 24 11.25 12.18 -12.75
N ARG A 25 12.07 11.33 -13.34
CA ARG A 25 12.36 11.38 -14.79
C ARG A 25 11.10 11.17 -15.63
N ASN A 26 10.14 10.42 -15.08
CA ASN A 26 8.82 10.22 -15.68
C ASN A 26 7.77 10.90 -14.80
N LYS A 27 7.59 12.18 -15.01
CA LYS A 27 6.66 13.02 -14.24
C LYS A 27 5.22 12.75 -14.66
N PHE A 28 4.63 11.68 -14.16
CA PHE A 28 3.20 11.46 -14.29
C PHE A 28 2.45 12.28 -13.23
N PHE A 29 2.06 13.49 -13.60
CA PHE A 29 1.24 14.36 -12.77
C PHE A 29 -0.23 14.19 -13.14
N GLY A 30 -0.79 13.03 -12.89
CA GLY A 30 -2.18 12.73 -13.20
C GLY A 30 -3.22 13.55 -12.42
N HIS A 31 -2.77 14.30 -11.41
CA HIS A 31 -3.58 15.19 -10.57
C HIS A 31 -3.50 16.67 -10.97
N VAL A 32 -2.63 17.04 -11.92
CA VAL A 32 -2.46 18.42 -12.37
C VAL A 32 -3.31 18.65 -13.60
N GLU A 33 -4.32 19.51 -13.48
CA GLU A 33 -5.18 19.93 -14.59
C GLU A 33 -4.34 20.51 -15.75
N GLY A 34 -4.71 20.16 -16.97
CA GLY A 34 -3.97 20.57 -18.18
C GLY A 34 -2.71 19.75 -18.48
N HIS A 35 -2.28 18.86 -17.59
CA HIS A 35 -1.18 17.95 -17.88
C HIS A 35 -1.62 16.83 -18.82
N ALA A 36 -0.77 16.41 -19.78
CA ALA A 36 -1.06 15.37 -20.76
C ALA A 36 -1.53 14.03 -20.17
N TYR A 37 -1.19 13.76 -18.91
CA TYR A 37 -1.57 12.56 -18.16
C TYR A 37 -2.60 12.85 -17.08
N TYR A 38 -3.35 13.96 -17.16
CA TYR A 38 -4.41 14.26 -16.20
C TYR A 38 -5.54 13.24 -16.26
N TRP A 39 -5.90 12.70 -15.11
CA TRP A 39 -7.05 11.79 -14.95
C TRP A 39 -7.68 11.93 -13.55
N GLY A 40 -7.47 13.07 -12.91
CA GLY A 40 -7.94 13.35 -11.54
C GLY A 40 -9.45 13.24 -11.40
N ASP A 41 -10.22 13.72 -12.36
CA ASP A 41 -11.69 13.64 -12.32
C ASP A 41 -12.15 12.18 -12.39
N LEU A 42 -11.58 11.39 -13.30
CA LEU A 42 -11.89 9.97 -13.39
C LEU A 42 -11.56 9.24 -12.08
N CYS A 43 -10.43 9.58 -11.45
CA CYS A 43 -10.06 9.02 -10.16
C CYS A 43 -11.08 9.36 -9.08
N ARG A 44 -11.44 10.64 -8.96
CA ARG A 44 -12.42 11.11 -7.98
C ARG A 44 -13.79 10.45 -8.18
N ASP A 45 -14.23 10.30 -9.43
CA ASP A 45 -15.58 9.83 -9.75
C ASP A 45 -15.73 8.32 -9.71
N ARG A 46 -14.68 7.56 -10.10
CA ARG A 46 -14.75 6.12 -10.37
C ARG A 46 -13.90 5.24 -9.44
N ILE A 47 -12.92 5.81 -8.73
CA ILE A 47 -12.01 5.04 -7.90
C ILE A 47 -12.25 5.33 -6.42
N GLU A 48 -12.69 4.30 -5.70
CA GLU A 48 -12.99 4.44 -4.27
C GLU A 48 -11.72 4.41 -3.43
N TYR A 49 -10.78 3.51 -3.72
CA TYR A 49 -9.60 3.26 -2.90
C TYR A 49 -8.31 3.33 -3.71
N CYS A 50 -7.32 4.05 -3.16
CA CYS A 50 -5.97 4.06 -3.71
C CYS A 50 -4.95 3.62 -2.66
N ARG A 51 -3.98 2.81 -3.09
CA ARG A 51 -2.86 2.42 -2.22
C ARG A 51 -1.91 3.60 -1.99
N SER A 52 -1.53 3.80 -0.74
CA SER A 52 -0.59 4.84 -0.31
C SER A 52 0.80 4.27 -0.02
N PHE A 53 1.10 4.07 1.24
CA PHE A 53 2.38 3.60 1.74
C PHE A 53 2.48 2.07 1.73
N VAL A 54 3.72 1.57 1.67
CA VAL A 54 4.03 0.14 1.73
C VAL A 54 4.96 -0.07 2.91
N PHE A 55 4.61 -1.00 3.79
CA PHE A 55 5.34 -1.33 5.00
C PHE A 55 5.89 -2.75 4.96
N GLY A 56 6.98 -3.01 5.71
CA GLY A 56 7.60 -4.33 5.77
C GLY A 56 6.80 -5.36 6.59
N GLU A 57 5.96 -4.90 7.52
CA GLU A 57 5.16 -5.76 8.38
C GLU A 57 4.07 -6.50 7.62
N ILE A 58 3.87 -7.77 7.97
CA ILE A 58 2.75 -8.55 7.42
C ILE A 58 1.40 -7.99 7.89
N ASN A 59 1.30 -7.54 9.13
CA ASN A 59 0.07 -6.97 9.67
C ASN A 59 -0.05 -5.49 9.28
N THR A 60 -0.71 -5.24 8.16
CA THR A 60 -0.94 -3.88 7.64
C THR A 60 -1.63 -2.97 8.67
N ARG A 61 -2.57 -3.52 9.46
CA ARG A 61 -3.30 -2.76 10.48
C ARG A 61 -2.41 -2.34 11.65
N LYS A 62 -1.41 -3.16 11.99
CA LYS A 62 -0.41 -2.83 13.01
C LYS A 62 0.58 -1.78 12.51
N ALA A 63 0.98 -1.89 11.24
CA ALA A 63 1.85 -0.89 10.61
C ALA A 63 1.20 0.50 10.60
N TRP A 64 -0.08 0.59 10.24
CA TRP A 64 -0.86 1.82 10.28
C TRP A 64 -2.35 1.54 10.53
N PRO A 65 -2.89 1.80 11.72
CA PRO A 65 -4.26 1.40 12.06
C PRO A 65 -5.35 2.31 11.47
N LEU A 66 -5.00 3.56 11.08
CA LEU A 66 -5.95 4.54 10.59
C LEU A 66 -6.13 4.41 9.07
N PHE A 67 -6.84 3.37 8.63
CA PHE A 67 -7.24 3.23 7.23
C PHE A 67 -8.59 2.51 7.10
N PRO A 68 -9.30 2.69 5.98
CA PRO A 68 -9.03 3.69 4.94
C PRO A 68 -9.19 5.12 5.46
N TYR A 69 -8.45 6.06 4.88
CA TYR A 69 -8.45 7.45 5.32
C TYR A 69 -8.57 8.41 4.13
N HIS A 70 -9.19 9.57 4.37
CA HIS A 70 -9.18 10.71 3.46
C HIS A 70 -7.94 11.58 3.71
N ASP A 71 -7.26 11.99 2.65
CA ASP A 71 -6.11 12.89 2.71
C ASP A 71 -6.45 14.26 2.10
N PRO A 72 -6.67 15.31 2.92
CA PRO A 72 -7.00 16.64 2.41
C PRO A 72 -5.95 17.26 1.48
N ALA A 73 -4.68 16.86 1.59
CA ALA A 73 -3.64 17.32 0.67
C ALA A 73 -3.67 16.59 -0.69
N ARG A 74 -4.49 15.53 -0.83
CA ARG A 74 -4.64 14.73 -2.05
C ARG A 74 -6.11 14.44 -2.35
N PRO A 75 -6.94 15.49 -2.53
CA PRO A 75 -8.40 15.40 -2.51
C PRO A 75 -9.02 14.66 -3.70
N LEU A 76 -8.26 14.40 -4.77
CA LEU A 76 -8.74 13.64 -5.94
C LEU A 76 -8.84 12.12 -5.68
N VAL A 77 -8.37 11.64 -4.53
CA VAL A 77 -8.53 10.26 -4.09
C VAL A 77 -9.49 10.25 -2.91
N LYS A 78 -10.57 9.47 -3.01
CA LYS A 78 -11.58 9.39 -1.95
C LYS A 78 -10.98 8.81 -0.68
N PHE A 79 -10.39 7.61 -0.79
CA PHE A 79 -9.78 6.94 0.36
C PHE A 79 -8.44 6.30 0.02
N TRP A 80 -7.50 6.47 0.94
CA TRP A 80 -6.19 5.88 0.89
C TRP A 80 -6.06 4.71 1.86
N TYR A 81 -5.25 3.73 1.50
CA TYR A 81 -4.90 2.61 2.38
C TYR A 81 -3.44 2.19 2.22
N PRO A 82 -2.77 1.72 3.30
CA PRO A 82 -1.44 1.15 3.22
C PRO A 82 -1.52 -0.32 2.77
N SER A 83 -0.37 -0.88 2.41
CA SER A 83 -0.22 -2.32 2.15
C SER A 83 1.08 -2.84 2.73
N SER A 84 1.17 -4.15 2.86
CA SER A 84 2.41 -4.86 3.17
C SER A 84 3.26 -5.03 1.92
N GLU A 85 4.58 -5.17 2.10
CA GLU A 85 5.55 -5.25 1.02
C GLU A 85 5.46 -6.59 0.26
N GLY A 86 5.44 -6.53 -1.04
CA GLY A 86 5.33 -7.70 -1.91
C GLY A 86 5.68 -7.42 -3.36
N SER A 87 6.43 -6.34 -3.63
CA SER A 87 6.68 -5.82 -4.97
C SER A 87 7.32 -6.81 -5.95
N ASN A 88 8.01 -7.84 -5.45
CA ASN A 88 8.60 -8.93 -6.24
C ASN A 88 8.53 -10.25 -5.46
N ARG A 89 8.88 -11.37 -6.11
CA ARG A 89 8.84 -12.70 -5.52
C ARG A 89 9.58 -12.81 -4.19
N SER A 90 10.79 -12.28 -4.10
CA SER A 90 11.61 -12.39 -2.88
C SER A 90 10.96 -11.67 -1.70
N ARG A 91 10.53 -10.41 -1.90
CA ARG A 91 9.86 -9.62 -0.87
C ARG A 91 8.51 -10.19 -0.49
N PHE A 92 7.74 -10.65 -1.47
CA PHE A 92 6.46 -11.30 -1.23
C PHE A 92 6.61 -12.54 -0.35
N CYS A 93 7.49 -13.48 -0.73
CA CYS A 93 7.75 -14.70 0.03
C CYS A 93 8.33 -14.42 1.42
N HIS A 94 9.13 -13.36 1.58
CA HIS A 94 9.62 -12.94 2.88
C HIS A 94 8.46 -12.46 3.77
N THR A 95 7.59 -11.61 3.24
CA THR A 95 6.45 -11.05 4.00
C THR A 95 5.45 -12.13 4.40
N ILE A 96 5.14 -13.10 3.52
CA ILE A 96 4.22 -14.20 3.83
C ILE A 96 4.95 -15.47 4.32
N SER A 97 6.18 -15.36 4.86
CA SER A 97 6.88 -16.51 5.45
C SER A 97 6.03 -17.19 6.52
N GLU A 98 6.30 -18.47 6.81
CA GLU A 98 5.53 -19.26 7.78
C GLU A 98 5.39 -18.56 9.12
N ARG A 99 6.51 -18.04 9.64
CA ARG A 99 6.54 -17.28 10.89
C ARG A 99 5.60 -16.08 10.85
N ASN A 100 5.60 -15.33 9.74
CA ASN A 100 4.77 -14.15 9.60
C ASN A 100 3.30 -14.49 9.44
N GLN A 101 2.96 -15.61 8.77
CA GLN A 101 1.59 -16.13 8.72
C GLN A 101 1.08 -16.50 10.13
N GLU A 102 1.91 -17.18 10.92
CA GLU A 102 1.60 -17.52 12.32
C GLU A 102 1.42 -16.28 13.20
N GLN A 103 2.29 -15.30 13.02
CA GLN A 103 2.17 -14.01 13.71
C GLN A 103 0.87 -13.29 13.34
N LEU A 104 0.53 -13.22 12.05
CA LEU A 104 -0.69 -12.57 11.58
C LEU A 104 -1.94 -13.22 12.20
N GLU A 105 -1.97 -14.54 12.24
CA GLU A 105 -3.06 -15.31 12.84
C GLU A 105 -3.15 -15.09 14.34
N ALA A 106 -2.02 -15.17 15.06
CA ALA A 106 -1.97 -14.96 16.51
C ALA A 106 -2.39 -13.52 16.91
N GLU A 107 -2.11 -12.54 16.05
CA GLU A 107 -2.51 -11.14 16.26
C GLU A 107 -3.97 -10.86 15.83
N GLY A 108 -4.69 -11.80 15.21
CA GLY A 108 -5.98 -11.53 14.56
C GLY A 108 -5.85 -10.40 13.55
N GLY A 109 -4.73 -10.36 12.83
CA GLY A 109 -4.29 -9.23 12.03
C GLY A 109 -4.93 -9.16 10.64
N LEU A 110 -4.62 -8.09 9.93
CA LEU A 110 -5.03 -7.87 8.54
C LEU A 110 -3.81 -7.65 7.67
N CYS A 111 -3.70 -8.42 6.59
CA CYS A 111 -2.66 -8.27 5.58
C CYS A 111 -3.27 -7.84 4.25
N ILE A 112 -2.87 -6.68 3.75
CA ILE A 112 -3.17 -6.23 2.38
C ILE A 112 -1.90 -6.33 1.58
N MET A 113 -1.84 -7.28 0.63
CA MET A 113 -0.67 -7.53 -0.20
C MET A 113 -0.89 -7.08 -1.64
N TYR A 114 0.21 -6.78 -2.30
CA TYR A 114 0.26 -6.61 -3.75
C TYR A 114 1.53 -7.26 -4.30
N THR A 115 1.54 -7.55 -5.60
CA THR A 115 2.75 -8.01 -6.27
C THR A 115 2.74 -7.68 -7.75
N HIS A 116 3.90 -7.80 -8.36
CA HIS A 116 4.09 -7.75 -9.80
C HIS A 116 4.61 -9.11 -10.26
N PHE A 117 3.73 -9.96 -10.79
CA PHE A 117 4.07 -11.34 -11.19
C PHE A 117 5.17 -11.44 -12.25
N GLY A 118 5.42 -10.38 -13.03
CA GLY A 118 6.57 -10.31 -13.94
C GLY A 118 7.95 -10.25 -13.24
N HIS A 119 8.00 -10.15 -11.90
CA HIS A 119 9.23 -9.94 -11.15
C HIS A 119 9.65 -11.19 -10.37
N GLY A 120 10.18 -12.19 -11.09
CA GLY A 120 10.87 -13.34 -10.53
C GLY A 120 9.98 -14.50 -10.05
N TYR A 121 8.70 -14.54 -10.42
CA TYR A 121 7.79 -15.62 -10.05
C TYR A 121 7.81 -16.81 -11.01
N TYR A 122 8.25 -16.59 -12.23
CA TYR A 122 8.23 -17.57 -13.30
C TYR A 122 9.58 -17.62 -14.02
N ASP A 123 10.11 -18.85 -14.14
CA ASP A 123 11.31 -19.18 -14.91
C ASP A 123 11.12 -20.58 -15.50
N GLY A 124 10.29 -20.68 -16.54
CA GLY A 124 9.85 -21.96 -17.10
C GLY A 124 8.81 -22.70 -16.26
N SER A 125 8.76 -22.44 -14.95
CA SER A 125 7.74 -22.91 -14.01
C SER A 125 7.48 -21.85 -12.94
N LEU A 126 6.32 -21.93 -12.28
CA LEU A 126 6.04 -21.05 -11.14
C LEU A 126 6.96 -21.36 -9.97
N ASP A 127 7.45 -20.33 -9.28
CA ASP A 127 8.40 -20.46 -8.18
C ASP A 127 7.86 -21.38 -7.07
N LYS A 128 8.64 -22.38 -6.70
CA LYS A 128 8.25 -23.41 -5.73
C LYS A 128 7.97 -22.81 -4.35
N ARG A 129 8.80 -21.86 -3.92
CA ARG A 129 8.63 -21.23 -2.60
C ARG A 129 7.36 -20.44 -2.52
N PHE A 130 7.02 -19.73 -3.59
CA PHE A 130 5.73 -19.03 -3.69
C PHE A 130 4.56 -20.01 -3.60
N ILE A 131 4.61 -21.13 -4.34
CA ILE A 131 3.56 -22.15 -4.31
C ILE A 131 3.38 -22.71 -2.90
N GLU A 132 4.47 -23.13 -2.24
CA GLU A 132 4.44 -23.68 -0.88
C GLU A 132 3.79 -22.74 0.12
N LEU A 133 4.21 -21.46 0.11
CA LEU A 133 3.67 -20.45 1.02
C LEU A 133 2.19 -20.14 0.76
N MET A 134 1.77 -20.09 -0.50
CA MET A 134 0.38 -19.87 -0.86
C MET A 134 -0.50 -21.06 -0.53
N GLN A 135 -0.02 -22.29 -0.76
CA GLN A 135 -0.73 -23.51 -0.37
C GLN A 135 -0.90 -23.60 1.14
N ARG A 136 0.15 -23.28 1.90
CA ARG A 136 0.08 -23.22 3.35
C ARG A 136 -0.94 -22.15 3.82
N LEU A 137 -0.88 -20.96 3.24
CA LEU A 137 -1.80 -19.87 3.57
C LEU A 137 -3.25 -20.25 3.28
N ALA A 138 -3.53 -20.91 2.16
CA ALA A 138 -4.86 -21.35 1.78
C ALA A 138 -5.48 -22.39 2.75
N GLN A 139 -4.67 -23.07 3.56
CA GLN A 139 -5.12 -24.03 4.58
C GLN A 139 -5.34 -23.37 5.96
N ARG A 140 -4.97 -22.09 6.11
CA ARG A 140 -5.12 -21.38 7.38
C ARG A 140 -6.53 -20.78 7.51
N PRO A 141 -7.08 -20.70 8.72
CA PRO A 141 -8.33 -19.99 8.94
C PRO A 141 -8.13 -18.51 8.63
N GLY A 142 -8.90 -17.99 7.68
CA GLY A 142 -8.78 -16.60 7.27
C GLY A 142 -9.90 -16.17 6.32
N TRP A 143 -10.13 -14.88 6.26
CA TRP A 143 -11.06 -14.27 5.33
C TRP A 143 -10.29 -13.71 4.12
N PHE A 144 -10.23 -14.49 3.04
CA PHE A 144 -9.50 -14.15 1.82
C PHE A 144 -10.44 -13.46 0.82
N VAL A 145 -10.28 -12.17 0.63
CA VAL A 145 -11.18 -11.37 -0.20
C VAL A 145 -10.40 -10.31 -0.99
N PRO A 146 -10.98 -9.76 -2.08
CA PRO A 146 -10.43 -8.58 -2.72
C PRO A 146 -10.31 -7.41 -1.74
N VAL A 147 -9.25 -6.58 -1.92
CA VAL A 147 -8.96 -5.46 -1.02
C VAL A 147 -10.14 -4.50 -0.84
N GLY A 148 -10.91 -4.22 -1.89
CA GLY A 148 -12.10 -3.37 -1.79
C GLY A 148 -13.10 -3.91 -0.77
N LYS A 149 -13.35 -5.23 -0.74
CA LYS A 149 -14.27 -5.85 0.22
C LYS A 149 -13.85 -5.67 1.67
N VAL A 150 -12.57 -5.82 1.97
CA VAL A 150 -12.11 -5.61 3.36
C VAL A 150 -12.14 -4.13 3.74
N LEU A 151 -11.86 -3.23 2.80
CA LEU A 151 -11.93 -1.78 3.07
C LEU A 151 -13.37 -1.30 3.24
N ASP A 152 -14.33 -1.82 2.47
CA ASP A 152 -15.76 -1.58 2.65
C ASP A 152 -16.21 -2.05 4.04
N TYR A 153 -15.86 -3.29 4.41
CA TYR A 153 -16.15 -3.84 5.74
C TYR A 153 -15.61 -2.95 6.88
N ILE A 154 -14.36 -2.48 6.77
CA ILE A 154 -13.79 -1.59 7.79
C ILE A 154 -14.61 -0.29 7.90
N ARG A 155 -15.01 0.29 6.76
CA ARG A 155 -15.81 1.54 6.73
C ARG A 155 -17.21 1.36 7.28
N GLU A 156 -17.80 0.18 7.16
CA GLU A 156 -19.07 -0.16 7.79
C GLU A 156 -18.98 -0.21 9.31
N GLN A 157 -17.82 -0.61 9.86
CA GLN A 157 -17.61 -0.72 11.31
C GLN A 157 -17.17 0.62 11.93
N GLN A 158 -16.51 1.48 11.17
CA GLN A 158 -16.02 2.78 11.65
C GLN A 158 -15.93 3.79 10.50
N PRO A 159 -16.27 5.07 10.74
CA PRO A 159 -16.05 6.12 9.73
C PRO A 159 -14.59 6.21 9.30
N ALA A 160 -14.36 6.47 8.02
CA ALA A 160 -13.02 6.71 7.52
C ALA A 160 -12.40 7.95 8.20
N ALA A 161 -11.17 7.82 8.65
CA ALA A 161 -10.45 8.93 9.26
C ALA A 161 -10.08 10.00 8.23
N THR A 162 -10.08 11.26 8.65
CA THR A 162 -9.42 12.34 7.90
C THR A 162 -8.01 12.51 8.43
N LEU A 163 -7.03 12.44 7.54
CA LEU A 163 -5.62 12.54 7.91
C LEU A 163 -5.27 13.97 8.31
N THR A 164 -4.95 14.16 9.60
CA THR A 164 -4.42 15.44 10.09
C THR A 164 -2.96 15.61 9.69
N GLU A 165 -2.43 16.83 9.78
CA GLU A 165 -1.00 17.07 9.51
C GLU A 165 -0.09 16.27 10.43
N SER A 166 -0.44 16.16 11.71
CA SER A 166 0.30 15.38 12.70
C SER A 166 0.26 13.88 12.35
N ALA A 167 -0.90 13.31 12.04
CA ALA A 167 -1.03 11.91 11.64
C ALA A 167 -0.29 11.62 10.32
N ARG A 168 -0.27 12.57 9.38
CA ARG A 168 0.54 12.49 8.17
C ARG A 168 2.03 12.43 8.51
N ALA A 169 2.50 13.31 9.37
CA ALA A 169 3.89 13.35 9.80
C ALA A 169 4.31 12.03 10.46
N ASP A 170 3.43 11.42 11.26
CA ASP A 170 3.66 10.10 11.88
C ASP A 170 3.72 8.99 10.84
N LEU A 171 2.77 8.98 9.90
CA LEU A 171 2.72 8.00 8.81
C LEU A 171 4.00 8.05 7.94
N GLU A 172 4.41 9.26 7.53
CA GLU A 172 5.64 9.48 6.78
C GLU A 172 6.89 9.07 7.58
N THR A 173 6.93 9.37 8.88
CA THR A 173 8.05 8.99 9.76
C THR A 173 8.14 7.48 9.93
N ARG A 174 7.02 6.80 10.10
CA ARG A 174 6.97 5.32 10.15
C ARG A 174 7.49 4.72 8.84
N TRP A 175 7.03 5.24 7.71
CA TRP A 175 7.48 4.75 6.42
C TRP A 175 8.98 4.97 6.16
N LEU A 176 9.55 6.09 6.61
CA LEU A 176 10.99 6.39 6.46
C LEU A 176 11.91 5.48 7.31
N ARG A 177 11.37 4.81 8.32
CA ARG A 177 12.12 3.87 9.18
C ARG A 177 12.20 2.46 8.62
N HIS A 178 11.50 2.20 7.53
CA HIS A 178 11.47 0.94 6.78
C HIS A 178 12.28 1.03 5.49
#